data_db467593f421370a9bc50077c76c79d4
#
_entry.id   db467593f421370a9bc50077c76c79d4
#
_cell.length_a   1.000
_cell.length_b   1.000
_cell.length_c   1.000
_cell.angle_alpha   90.00
_cell.angle_beta   90.00
_cell.angle_gamma   90.00
#
_symmetry.space_group_name_H-M   'P 1'
#
loop_
_entity.id
_entity.type
_entity.pdbx_description
1 polymer ?
#
loop_
_entity_poly.entity_id
_entity_poly.type
_entity_poly.pdbx_seq_one_letter_code
_entity_poly.pdbx_strand_id
1 'polypeptide(L)'
;EKKIIIFYKVGNEISKWRTMYRVSEDNGETFGEEKELVPGDQGGRGPVRNKPIRLKSGRILAPGSTEQGIWKAFVDRSDDDGKTWNKSQEVAISQLEYKSGERTVGKDDSSIPVSEQSFYGRGVIQPTLWESIPDQVHMLLRSTEGMIYRSDSKDGGNTWTEAYATELPNNNSGIDMIRSEDGKLFLVYNPVGVNWGD
;
A
#
# COMPACT_ATOMS: atom_id res chain seq x y z
N GLU A 1 11.40 -26.16 -0.68
CA GLU A 1 12.06 -24.91 -0.27
C GLU A 1 11.13 -23.74 -0.51
N LYS A 2 11.04 -22.81 0.45
CA LYS A 2 10.18 -21.64 0.33
C LYS A 2 11.05 -20.42 0.11
N LYS A 3 10.84 -19.74 -1.01
CA LYS A 3 11.44 -18.44 -1.29
C LYS A 3 10.81 -17.39 -0.39
N ILE A 4 11.65 -16.59 0.29
CA ILE A 4 11.22 -15.46 1.12
C ILE A 4 11.79 -14.17 0.52
N ILE A 5 10.95 -13.16 0.38
CA ILE A 5 11.37 -11.83 -0.05
C ILE A 5 11.07 -10.85 1.11
N ILE A 6 12.10 -10.15 1.56
CA ILE A 6 11.97 -9.08 2.56
C ILE A 6 12.06 -7.74 1.84
N PHE A 7 11.07 -6.89 2.06
CA PHE A 7 11.06 -5.50 1.60
C PHE A 7 11.27 -4.56 2.78
N TYR A 8 12.03 -3.50 2.57
CA TYR A 8 12.26 -2.48 3.59
C TYR A 8 12.58 -1.12 2.95
N LYS A 9 12.37 -0.07 3.71
CA LYS A 9 12.60 1.31 3.27
C LYS A 9 13.92 1.84 3.80
N VAL A 10 14.62 2.60 2.96
CA VAL A 10 15.89 3.26 3.30
C VAL A 10 15.82 4.72 2.91
N GLY A 11 16.10 5.60 3.83
CA GLY A 11 16.15 7.05 3.63
C GLY A 11 16.01 7.82 4.93
N ASN A 12 16.42 9.08 4.93
CA ASN A 12 16.38 9.99 6.09
C ASN A 12 15.06 10.77 6.21
N GLU A 13 14.26 10.79 5.15
CA GLU A 13 12.94 11.43 5.10
C GLU A 13 11.94 10.47 4.48
N ILE A 14 10.70 10.40 5.00
CA ILE A 14 9.66 9.49 4.49
C ILE A 14 9.39 9.72 3.00
N SER A 15 9.34 10.98 2.58
CA SER A 15 9.11 11.37 1.18
C SER A 15 10.25 10.99 0.21
N LYS A 16 11.39 10.59 0.75
CA LYS A 16 12.59 10.20 -0.02
C LYS A 16 12.98 8.73 0.20
N TRP A 17 12.12 7.95 0.84
CA TRP A 17 12.40 6.55 1.07
C TRP A 17 12.44 5.77 -0.23
N ARG A 18 13.51 4.99 -0.39
CA ARG A 18 13.67 3.99 -1.45
C ARG A 18 13.30 2.61 -0.89
N THR A 19 12.67 1.79 -1.70
CA THR A 19 12.40 0.40 -1.33
C THR A 19 13.54 -0.50 -1.78
N MET A 20 14.11 -1.17 -0.81
CA MET A 20 15.08 -2.21 -0.99
C MET A 20 14.44 -3.57 -0.75
N TYR A 21 14.99 -4.63 -1.33
CA TYR A 21 14.58 -5.99 -1.04
C TYR A 21 15.77 -6.95 -1.06
N ARG A 22 15.61 -8.05 -0.35
CA ARG A 22 16.53 -9.20 -0.38
C ARG A 22 15.73 -10.48 -0.51
N VAL A 23 16.33 -11.50 -1.11
CA VAL A 23 15.70 -12.79 -1.35
C VAL A 23 16.45 -13.88 -0.61
N SER A 24 15.71 -14.73 0.08
CA SER A 24 16.18 -16.01 0.61
C SER A 24 15.63 -17.15 -0.24
N GLU A 25 16.48 -18.11 -0.57
CA GLU A 25 16.08 -19.35 -1.26
C GLU A 25 16.11 -20.56 -0.31
N ASP A 26 16.46 -20.35 0.95
CA ASP A 26 16.71 -21.38 1.97
C ASP A 26 15.80 -21.25 3.22
N ASN A 27 14.55 -20.83 3.02
CA ASN A 27 13.56 -20.62 4.10
C ASN A 27 13.91 -19.51 5.10
N GLY A 28 14.77 -18.55 4.73
CA GLY A 28 15.13 -17.41 5.56
C GLY A 28 16.42 -17.61 6.38
N GLU A 29 17.17 -18.68 6.16
CA GLU A 29 18.45 -18.89 6.86
C GLU A 29 19.50 -17.91 6.37
N THR A 30 19.55 -17.67 5.05
CA THR A 30 20.42 -16.64 4.46
C THR A 30 19.66 -15.75 3.49
N PHE A 31 20.15 -14.53 3.29
CA PHE A 31 19.59 -13.57 2.33
C PHE A 31 20.68 -13.15 1.34
N GLY A 32 20.34 -13.16 0.07
CA GLY A 32 21.19 -12.69 -1.02
C GLY A 32 21.48 -11.19 -0.96
N GLU A 33 22.11 -10.66 -2.00
CA GLU A 33 22.46 -9.24 -2.11
C GLU A 33 21.22 -8.34 -2.03
N GLU A 34 21.43 -7.16 -1.46
CA GLU A 34 20.44 -6.09 -1.43
C GLU A 34 20.20 -5.55 -2.86
N LYS A 35 18.93 -5.36 -3.20
CA LYS A 35 18.52 -4.79 -4.48
C LYS A 35 17.52 -3.67 -4.24
N GLU A 36 17.62 -2.63 -5.03
CA GLU A 36 16.60 -1.59 -5.08
C GLU A 36 15.42 -2.07 -5.94
N LEU A 37 14.19 -1.90 -5.47
CA LEU A 37 12.99 -2.35 -6.17
C LEU A 37 12.83 -1.63 -7.52
N VAL A 38 13.01 -0.32 -7.50
CA VAL A 38 13.03 0.53 -8.69
C VAL A 38 14.21 1.47 -8.56
N PRO A 39 15.32 1.24 -9.29
CA PRO A 39 16.53 2.03 -9.17
C PRO A 39 16.28 3.54 -9.35
N GLY A 40 16.69 4.32 -8.36
CA GLY A 40 16.56 5.78 -8.36
C GLY A 40 15.17 6.32 -8.01
N ASP A 41 14.19 5.47 -7.66
CA ASP A 41 12.87 5.94 -7.22
C ASP A 41 12.96 6.64 -5.84
N GLN A 42 12.28 7.77 -5.73
CA GLN A 42 12.10 8.52 -4.49
C GLN A 42 10.60 8.85 -4.26
N GLY A 43 9.70 8.06 -4.82
CA GLY A 43 8.28 8.37 -4.91
C GLY A 43 7.35 7.34 -4.25
N GLY A 44 7.86 6.49 -3.36
CA GLY A 44 7.01 5.58 -2.60
C GLY A 44 6.70 4.25 -3.28
N ARG A 45 7.44 3.87 -4.34
CA ARG A 45 7.33 2.54 -4.96
C ARG A 45 7.57 1.43 -3.93
N GLY A 46 6.85 0.33 -4.09
CA GLY A 46 6.96 -0.86 -3.23
C GLY A 46 6.25 -0.78 -1.88
N PRO A 47 6.14 -1.93 -1.19
CA PRO A 47 5.38 -2.04 0.04
C PRO A 47 6.07 -1.32 1.21
N VAL A 48 5.28 -0.67 2.06
CA VAL A 48 5.78 -0.01 3.26
C VAL A 48 5.17 -0.61 4.53
N ARG A 49 3.93 -1.03 4.49
CA ARG A 49 3.19 -1.53 5.64
C ARG A 49 2.56 -2.89 5.38
N ASN A 50 1.76 -2.99 4.32
CA ASN A 50 1.02 -4.20 4.02
C ASN A 50 1.84 -5.13 3.12
N LYS A 51 1.63 -6.42 3.30
CA LYS A 51 2.38 -7.47 2.61
C LYS A 51 2.00 -7.58 1.13
N PRO A 52 2.95 -7.92 0.25
CA PRO A 52 2.64 -8.39 -1.09
C PRO A 52 1.81 -9.67 -1.09
N ILE A 53 1.08 -9.88 -2.17
CA ILE A 53 0.39 -11.14 -2.44
C ILE A 53 0.90 -11.77 -3.74
N ARG A 54 0.81 -13.08 -3.83
CA ARG A 54 1.03 -13.81 -5.08
C ARG A 54 -0.32 -14.29 -5.60
N LEU A 55 -0.64 -13.92 -6.83
CA LEU A 55 -1.85 -14.35 -7.52
C LEU A 55 -1.72 -15.81 -7.96
N LYS A 56 -2.85 -16.42 -8.30
CA LYS A 56 -2.89 -17.78 -8.86
C LYS A 56 -2.13 -17.90 -10.19
N SER A 57 -2.04 -16.81 -10.95
CA SER A 57 -1.21 -16.72 -12.16
C SER A 57 0.30 -16.76 -11.90
N GLY A 58 0.73 -16.59 -10.64
CA GLY A 58 2.13 -16.46 -10.24
C GLY A 58 2.61 -15.01 -10.14
N ARG A 59 1.86 -14.03 -10.68
CA ARG A 59 2.16 -12.59 -10.54
C ARG A 59 2.24 -12.20 -9.07
N ILE A 60 3.22 -11.37 -8.73
CA ILE A 60 3.34 -10.75 -7.41
C ILE A 60 2.81 -9.33 -7.49
N LEU A 61 1.97 -8.95 -6.52
CA LEU A 61 1.49 -7.59 -6.33
C LEU A 61 2.03 -7.05 -5.00
N ALA A 62 2.83 -5.99 -5.06
CA ALA A 62 3.38 -5.30 -3.89
C ALA A 62 2.64 -3.96 -3.71
N PRO A 63 1.86 -3.78 -2.61
CA PRO A 63 1.06 -2.59 -2.42
C PRO A 63 1.93 -1.38 -2.11
N GLY A 64 1.63 -0.25 -2.74
CA GLY A 64 2.32 1.02 -2.57
C GLY A 64 1.36 2.20 -2.51
N SER A 65 1.86 3.34 -2.10
CA SER A 65 1.13 4.60 -2.09
C SER A 65 2.05 5.82 -2.19
N THR A 66 1.50 6.92 -2.68
CA THR A 66 2.12 8.25 -2.60
C THR A 66 1.38 9.09 -1.57
N GLU A 67 2.12 9.81 -0.74
CA GLU A 67 1.59 10.56 0.41
C GLU A 67 1.91 12.05 0.31
N GLN A 68 1.87 12.61 -0.89
CA GLN A 68 2.10 14.02 -1.14
C GLN A 68 0.86 14.66 -1.78
N GLY A 69 0.30 15.68 -1.15
CA GLY A 69 -0.92 16.32 -1.62
C GLY A 69 -2.11 15.37 -1.62
N ILE A 70 -2.65 15.03 -2.78
CA ILE A 70 -3.67 13.98 -2.89
C ILE A 70 -2.99 12.62 -2.83
N TRP A 71 -3.35 11.87 -1.80
CA TRP A 71 -2.85 10.52 -1.58
C TRP A 71 -3.46 9.54 -2.56
N LYS A 72 -2.63 8.70 -3.12
CA LYS A 72 -3.03 7.69 -4.10
C LYS A 72 -2.37 6.36 -3.79
N ALA A 73 -3.10 5.30 -3.99
CA ALA A 73 -2.58 3.94 -3.89
C ALA A 73 -2.29 3.35 -5.27
N PHE A 74 -1.47 2.32 -5.32
CA PHE A 74 -1.16 1.53 -6.50
C PHE A 74 -0.58 0.18 -6.08
N VAL A 75 -0.25 -0.65 -7.03
CA VAL A 75 0.56 -1.84 -6.81
C VAL A 75 1.76 -1.84 -7.74
N ASP A 76 2.90 -2.31 -7.23
CA ASP A 76 4.01 -2.73 -8.06
C ASP A 76 3.84 -4.20 -8.41
N ARG A 77 3.89 -4.52 -9.70
CA ARG A 77 3.62 -5.85 -10.26
C ARG A 77 4.88 -6.49 -10.77
N SER A 78 5.09 -7.75 -10.43
CA SER A 78 6.14 -8.57 -11.01
C SER A 78 5.55 -9.83 -11.64
N ASP A 79 5.90 -10.06 -12.91
CA ASP A 79 5.52 -11.26 -13.67
C ASP A 79 6.68 -12.26 -13.80
N ASP A 80 7.84 -11.94 -13.22
CA ASP A 80 9.11 -12.67 -13.35
C ASP A 80 9.71 -13.06 -11.99
N ASP A 81 8.82 -13.35 -11.04
CA ASP A 81 9.16 -13.80 -9.69
C ASP A 81 10.00 -12.78 -8.88
N GLY A 82 9.67 -11.49 -9.03
CA GLY A 82 10.28 -10.40 -8.27
C GLY A 82 11.60 -9.86 -8.84
N LYS A 83 11.92 -10.15 -10.09
CA LYS A 83 13.13 -9.61 -10.74
C LYS A 83 12.92 -8.21 -11.29
N THR A 84 11.76 -7.96 -11.89
CA THR A 84 11.37 -6.63 -12.38
C THR A 84 9.99 -6.22 -11.86
N TRP A 85 9.77 -4.90 -11.77
CA TRP A 85 8.57 -4.34 -11.15
C TRP A 85 8.00 -3.20 -11.99
N ASN A 86 6.71 -3.31 -12.29
CA ASN A 86 5.95 -2.32 -13.05
C ASN A 86 4.82 -1.74 -12.20
N LYS A 87 4.72 -0.42 -12.15
CA LYS A 87 3.64 0.28 -11.44
C LYS A 87 2.31 0.10 -12.18
N SER A 88 1.23 -0.17 -11.42
CA SER A 88 -0.14 -0.18 -11.94
C SER A 88 -0.68 1.23 -12.18
N GLN A 89 -1.92 1.31 -12.68
CA GLN A 89 -2.72 2.52 -12.57
C GLN A 89 -2.84 2.95 -11.10
N GLU A 90 -2.83 4.26 -10.86
CA GLU A 90 -3.07 4.84 -9.54
C GLU A 90 -4.56 4.79 -9.17
N VAL A 91 -4.83 4.55 -7.90
CA VAL A 91 -6.15 4.54 -7.28
C VAL A 91 -6.29 5.76 -6.39
N ALA A 92 -7.31 6.57 -6.63
CA ALA A 92 -7.62 7.76 -5.87
C ALA A 92 -9.13 7.87 -5.62
N ILE A 93 -9.50 8.73 -4.68
CA ILE A 93 -10.90 9.18 -4.52
C ILE A 93 -11.15 10.24 -5.56
N SER A 94 -12.23 10.09 -6.35
CA SER A 94 -12.66 11.10 -7.32
C SER A 94 -13.01 12.41 -6.64
N GLN A 95 -12.69 13.52 -7.32
CA GLN A 95 -13.08 14.88 -6.92
C GLN A 95 -12.59 15.31 -5.53
N LEU A 96 -11.62 14.59 -4.97
CA LEU A 96 -11.00 15.03 -3.73
C LEU A 96 -10.04 16.19 -4.02
N GLU A 97 -10.30 17.34 -3.39
CA GLU A 97 -9.45 18.52 -3.52
C GLU A 97 -8.44 18.59 -2.37
N TYR A 98 -7.19 18.89 -2.70
CA TYR A 98 -6.17 19.24 -1.72
C TYR A 98 -6.36 20.69 -1.32
N LYS A 99 -6.61 20.92 -0.02
CA LYS A 99 -6.68 22.29 0.54
C LYS A 99 -5.44 22.52 1.38
N SER A 100 -4.57 23.40 0.91
CA SER A 100 -3.40 23.83 1.67
C SER A 100 -3.82 24.43 3.01
N GLY A 101 -3.18 23.97 4.10
CA GLY A 101 -3.46 24.47 5.45
C GLY A 101 -4.53 23.67 6.23
N GLU A 102 -5.25 22.77 5.61
CA GLU A 102 -6.12 21.82 6.32
C GLU A 102 -5.31 20.57 6.74
N ARG A 103 -5.00 20.48 8.02
CA ARG A 103 -4.26 19.33 8.56
C ARG A 103 -5.18 18.14 8.71
N THR A 104 -4.90 17.06 8.01
CA THR A 104 -5.70 15.82 8.03
C THR A 104 -5.05 14.69 8.85
N VAL A 105 -3.88 14.93 9.40
CA VAL A 105 -3.14 14.00 10.26
C VAL A 105 -2.90 14.66 11.61
N GLY A 106 -3.08 13.93 12.70
CA GLY A 106 -2.85 14.40 14.06
C GLY A 106 -1.47 15.02 14.28
N LYS A 107 -1.23 15.63 15.43
CA LYS A 107 0.09 16.15 15.79
C LYS A 107 1.07 14.98 15.76
N ASP A 108 2.07 15.08 14.90
CA ASP A 108 3.14 14.11 14.85
C ASP A 108 4.28 14.59 15.74
N ASP A 109 4.43 13.92 16.88
CA ASP A 109 5.58 14.09 17.77
C ASP A 109 6.71 13.14 17.37
N SER A 110 6.61 12.48 16.19
CA SER A 110 7.64 11.55 15.74
C SER A 110 8.94 12.29 15.42
N SER A 111 10.04 11.66 15.73
CA SER A 111 11.37 12.15 15.35
C SER A 111 11.70 11.95 13.88
N ILE A 112 10.77 11.36 13.11
CA ILE A 112 10.96 11.11 11.67
C ILE A 112 10.47 12.32 10.89
N PRO A 113 11.34 13.00 10.16
CA PRO A 113 10.94 14.15 9.34
C PRO A 113 9.93 13.74 8.26
N VAL A 114 8.82 14.46 8.18
CA VAL A 114 7.83 14.36 7.10
C VAL A 114 7.77 15.68 6.36
N SER A 115 7.45 15.62 5.05
CA SER A 115 7.23 16.85 4.30
C SER A 115 5.92 17.51 4.73
N GLU A 116 5.85 18.84 4.63
CA GLU A 116 4.63 19.59 4.89
C GLU A 116 3.44 19.08 4.04
N GLN A 117 3.71 18.68 2.80
CA GLN A 117 2.71 18.10 1.89
C GLN A 117 2.16 16.76 2.39
N SER A 118 2.96 15.95 3.08
CA SER A 118 2.47 14.70 3.71
C SER A 118 1.54 15.00 4.88
N PHE A 119 1.81 16.05 5.65
CA PHE A 119 0.98 16.45 6.79
C PHE A 119 -0.44 16.88 6.41
N TYR A 120 -0.58 17.55 5.28
CA TYR A 120 -1.85 18.09 4.78
C TYR A 120 -2.45 17.25 3.65
N GLY A 121 -1.90 16.07 3.43
CA GLY A 121 -2.37 15.18 2.38
C GLY A 121 -3.73 14.58 2.68
N ARG A 122 -4.51 14.34 1.64
CA ARG A 122 -5.84 13.71 1.71
C ARG A 122 -5.95 12.60 0.67
N GLY A 123 -6.68 11.55 1.01
CA GLY A 123 -6.99 10.47 0.08
C GLY A 123 -6.88 9.08 0.68
N VAL A 124 -6.38 8.15 -0.12
CA VAL A 124 -6.28 6.72 0.22
C VAL A 124 -4.84 6.23 0.13
N ILE A 125 -4.43 5.43 1.11
CA ILE A 125 -3.06 4.90 1.18
C ILE A 125 -3.02 3.47 1.72
N GLN A 126 -1.84 2.87 1.55
CA GLN A 126 -1.43 1.61 2.19
C GLN A 126 -2.46 0.49 1.98
N PRO A 127 -2.71 0.08 0.73
CA PRO A 127 -3.69 -0.95 0.42
C PRO A 127 -3.30 -2.31 1.00
N THR A 128 -4.30 -3.06 1.46
CA THR A 128 -4.20 -4.50 1.69
C THR A 128 -4.97 -5.23 0.60
N LEU A 129 -4.44 -6.35 0.10
CA LEU A 129 -4.86 -6.96 -1.15
C LEU A 129 -5.40 -8.39 -0.95
N TRP A 130 -6.34 -8.80 -1.80
CA TRP A 130 -6.70 -10.21 -1.99
C TRP A 130 -7.16 -10.51 -3.41
N GLU A 131 -6.99 -11.74 -3.83
CA GLU A 131 -7.54 -12.30 -5.06
C GLU A 131 -8.79 -13.11 -4.74
N SER A 132 -9.94 -12.81 -5.34
CA SER A 132 -11.18 -13.57 -5.14
C SER A 132 -11.24 -14.80 -6.04
N ILE A 133 -11.12 -14.59 -7.34
CA ILE A 133 -10.95 -15.59 -8.40
C ILE A 133 -9.78 -15.15 -9.28
N PRO A 134 -9.24 -16.02 -10.18
CA PRO A 134 -8.08 -15.67 -11.00
C PRO A 134 -8.21 -14.30 -11.67
N ASP A 135 -7.17 -13.48 -11.47
CA ASP A 135 -7.04 -12.09 -11.98
C ASP A 135 -8.07 -11.06 -11.48
N GLN A 136 -9.04 -11.46 -10.65
CA GLN A 136 -9.89 -10.52 -9.93
C GLN A 136 -9.28 -10.19 -8.57
N VAL A 137 -8.69 -9.03 -8.51
CA VAL A 137 -7.98 -8.53 -7.33
C VAL A 137 -8.74 -7.34 -6.73
N HIS A 138 -8.71 -7.27 -5.44
CA HIS A 138 -9.37 -6.24 -4.66
C HIS A 138 -8.39 -5.62 -3.68
N MET A 139 -8.59 -4.36 -3.33
CA MET A 139 -7.87 -3.70 -2.26
C MET A 139 -8.81 -3.00 -1.29
N LEU A 140 -8.47 -3.05 -0.02
CA LEU A 140 -8.99 -2.15 1.00
C LEU A 140 -7.90 -1.14 1.36
N LEU A 141 -8.33 0.11 1.57
CA LEU A 141 -7.45 1.25 1.77
C LEU A 141 -7.89 2.02 3.01
N ARG A 142 -6.94 2.40 3.85
CA ARG A 142 -7.22 3.43 4.83
C ARG A 142 -7.36 4.78 4.14
N SER A 143 -8.14 5.68 4.72
CA SER A 143 -8.37 7.00 4.14
C SER A 143 -8.42 8.09 5.19
N THR A 144 -8.31 9.33 4.74
CA THR A 144 -8.57 10.54 5.55
C THR A 144 -10.05 10.89 5.63
N GLU A 145 -10.94 10.12 4.97
CA GLU A 145 -12.34 10.47 4.80
C GLU A 145 -13.27 9.70 5.77
N GLY A 146 -12.72 9.19 6.88
CA GLY A 146 -13.48 8.56 7.96
C GLY A 146 -13.93 7.13 7.71
N MET A 147 -13.67 6.56 6.54
CA MET A 147 -14.08 5.22 6.14
C MET A 147 -12.91 4.44 5.52
N ILE A 148 -12.99 3.10 5.54
CA ILE A 148 -12.20 2.27 4.67
C ILE A 148 -12.75 2.40 3.25
N TYR A 149 -11.86 2.58 2.28
CA TYR A 149 -12.19 2.60 0.86
C TYR A 149 -11.81 1.28 0.20
N ARG A 150 -12.43 1.03 -0.94
CA ARG A 150 -12.19 -0.16 -1.75
C ARG A 150 -11.94 0.21 -3.21
N SER A 151 -11.13 -0.59 -3.90
CA SER A 151 -10.97 -0.57 -5.34
C SER A 151 -10.82 -1.99 -5.87
N ASP A 152 -11.22 -2.22 -7.11
CA ASP A 152 -11.26 -3.53 -7.73
C ASP A 152 -10.55 -3.54 -9.09
N SER A 153 -9.85 -4.62 -9.36
CA SER A 153 -9.19 -4.91 -10.63
C SER A 153 -9.72 -6.22 -11.23
N LYS A 154 -9.88 -6.26 -12.56
CA LYS A 154 -10.30 -7.45 -13.31
C LYS A 154 -9.21 -8.01 -14.22
N ASP A 155 -8.00 -7.47 -14.15
CA ASP A 155 -6.89 -7.76 -15.04
C ASP A 155 -5.57 -8.03 -14.28
N GLY A 156 -5.70 -8.65 -13.10
CA GLY A 156 -4.56 -9.00 -12.27
C GLY A 156 -3.79 -7.80 -11.72
N GLY A 157 -4.49 -6.70 -11.42
CA GLY A 157 -3.90 -5.52 -10.80
C GLY A 157 -3.23 -4.54 -11.78
N ASN A 158 -3.52 -4.60 -13.09
CA ASN A 158 -3.03 -3.60 -14.04
C ASN A 158 -3.83 -2.30 -13.95
N THR A 159 -5.15 -2.43 -14.06
CA THR A 159 -6.08 -1.31 -13.95
C THR A 159 -7.02 -1.50 -12.75
N TRP A 160 -7.53 -0.41 -12.24
CA TRP A 160 -8.32 -0.36 -11.02
C TRP A 160 -9.52 0.58 -11.19
N THR A 161 -10.61 0.28 -10.50
CA THR A 161 -11.70 1.25 -10.34
C THR A 161 -11.23 2.45 -9.50
N GLU A 162 -11.93 3.56 -9.60
CA GLU A 162 -11.80 4.61 -8.60
C GLU A 162 -12.08 4.07 -7.19
N ALA A 163 -11.43 4.66 -6.18
CA ALA A 163 -11.68 4.28 -4.80
C ALA A 163 -13.10 4.70 -4.38
N TYR A 164 -13.85 3.79 -3.79
CA TYR A 164 -15.18 4.04 -3.27
C TYR A 164 -15.28 3.66 -1.78
N ALA A 165 -16.07 4.41 -1.02
CA ALA A 165 -16.26 4.18 0.40
C ALA A 165 -16.96 2.86 0.68
N THR A 166 -16.53 2.17 1.72
CA THR A 166 -17.26 1.05 2.35
C THR A 166 -18.08 1.56 3.54
N GLU A 167 -18.83 0.67 4.20
CA GLU A 167 -19.54 0.97 5.45
C GLU A 167 -18.64 0.85 6.70
N LEU A 168 -17.36 0.52 6.53
CA LEU A 168 -16.43 0.30 7.64
C LEU A 168 -15.77 1.62 8.04
N PRO A 169 -16.03 2.13 9.27
CA PRO A 169 -15.41 3.36 9.74
C PRO A 169 -13.91 3.17 9.94
N ASN A 170 -13.13 4.21 9.68
CA ASN A 170 -11.69 4.21 9.90
C ASN A 170 -11.18 5.64 10.10
N ASN A 171 -10.43 5.87 11.16
CA ASN A 171 -9.81 7.15 11.49
C ASN A 171 -8.43 7.34 10.87
N ASN A 172 -8.20 6.85 9.67
CA ASN A 172 -6.91 6.83 9.00
C ASN A 172 -5.82 6.02 9.74
N SER A 173 -6.21 5.11 10.63
CA SER A 173 -5.28 4.16 11.21
C SER A 173 -5.02 2.98 10.27
N GLY A 174 -3.91 2.29 10.50
CA GLY A 174 -3.52 1.15 9.66
C GLY A 174 -4.52 0.01 9.69
N ILE A 175 -4.63 -0.65 8.54
CA ILE A 175 -5.44 -1.86 8.35
C ILE A 175 -4.56 -2.96 7.77
N ASP A 176 -4.90 -4.21 8.02
CA ASP A 176 -4.36 -5.35 7.28
C ASP A 176 -5.39 -6.45 7.17
N MET A 177 -5.29 -7.26 6.12
CA MET A 177 -6.24 -8.33 5.85
C MET A 177 -5.52 -9.57 5.35
N ILE A 178 -6.08 -10.73 5.70
CA ILE A 178 -5.68 -12.01 5.11
C ILE A 178 -6.91 -12.74 4.57
N ARG A 179 -6.69 -13.55 3.55
CA ARG A 179 -7.65 -14.55 3.08
C ARG A 179 -7.18 -15.92 3.52
N SER A 180 -8.05 -16.63 4.23
CA SER A 180 -7.80 -18.02 4.62
C SER A 180 -7.99 -19.00 3.45
N GLU A 181 -7.54 -20.22 3.62
CA GLU A 181 -7.64 -21.27 2.60
C GLU A 181 -9.11 -21.62 2.25
N ASP A 182 -10.02 -21.51 3.22
CA ASP A 182 -11.47 -21.68 3.01
C ASP A 182 -12.15 -20.45 2.39
N GLY A 183 -11.37 -19.42 2.01
CA GLY A 183 -11.82 -18.25 1.30
C GLY A 183 -12.37 -17.11 2.16
N LYS A 184 -12.39 -17.25 3.49
CA LYS A 184 -12.82 -16.20 4.40
C LYS A 184 -11.79 -15.06 4.44
N LEU A 185 -12.28 -13.82 4.59
CA LEU A 185 -11.46 -12.64 4.77
C LEU A 185 -11.45 -12.23 6.25
N PHE A 186 -10.26 -12.01 6.79
CA PHE A 186 -10.07 -11.51 8.14
C PHE A 186 -9.41 -10.15 8.06
N LEU A 187 -10.12 -9.12 8.47
CA LEU A 187 -9.65 -7.72 8.48
C LEU A 187 -9.38 -7.27 9.91
N VAL A 188 -8.21 -6.73 10.16
CA VAL A 188 -7.87 -6.02 11.41
C VAL A 188 -7.84 -4.54 11.13
N TYR A 189 -8.63 -3.77 11.87
CA TYR A 189 -8.73 -2.32 11.70
C TYR A 189 -9.26 -1.65 12.98
N ASN A 190 -9.18 -0.33 13.06
CA ASN A 190 -9.77 0.45 14.12
C ASN A 190 -11.15 0.98 13.68
N PRO A 191 -12.27 0.50 14.29
CA PRO A 191 -13.63 0.82 13.83
C PRO A 191 -14.12 2.18 14.36
N VAL A 192 -13.32 3.22 14.20
CA VAL A 192 -13.63 4.60 14.61
C VAL A 192 -13.58 5.49 13.38
N GLY A 193 -14.63 6.27 13.14
CA GLY A 193 -14.77 7.13 11.94
C GLY A 193 -14.30 8.58 12.13
N VAL A 194 -13.70 8.93 13.26
CA VAL A 194 -13.14 10.26 13.52
C VAL A 194 -11.64 10.29 13.20
N ASN A 195 -11.16 11.45 12.75
CA ASN A 195 -9.75 11.64 12.47
C ASN A 195 -8.91 11.64 13.75
N TRP A 196 -7.61 11.34 13.61
CA TRP A 196 -6.66 11.44 14.70
C TRP A 196 -6.64 12.87 15.26
N GLY A 197 -6.94 13.00 16.55
CA GLY A 197 -6.83 14.27 17.28
C GLY A 197 -8.17 14.95 17.63
N ASP A 198 -9.30 14.30 17.36
CA ASP A 198 -10.62 14.71 17.84
C ASP A 198 -10.94 14.03 19.17
#